data_912aef7415e04e862fc4f8779a600b2a
#
_entry.id   912aef7415e04e862fc4f8779a600b2a
#
_cell.length_a   1.000
_cell.length_b   1.000
_cell.length_c   1.000
_cell.angle_alpha   90.00
_cell.angle_beta   90.00
_cell.angle_gamma   90.00
#
_symmetry.space_group_name_H-M   'P 1'
#
loop_
_entity.id
_entity.type
_entity.pdbx_description
1 polymer ?
#
loop_
_entity_poly.entity_id
_entity_poly.type
_entity_poly.pdbx_seq_one_letter_code
_entity_poly.pdbx_strand_id
1 'polypeptide(L)'
;LGVGLQFETEVDGLEPYAGADLIIASDGINSKVRNGHAEVFKPDIDVRSNKFVWLGTHKTFDAFTFIFEETEHGWIWVHAYKFDADTSTFIVECTEDTWRRFGFDRLDQEATMRRCEELFARYLDGHRLMSNAAHPRGSAWLNFNRVSCERWFHDNVILLGDAAHTAHFSIGSGTKLAFEDAIDLAAVLHSGKDRAQALPEYQEMRRLE
;
A
#
# COMPACT_ATOMS: atom_id res chain seq x y z
N LEU A 1 12.52 -21.07 14.35
CA LEU A 1 13.07 -19.76 14.74
C LEU A 1 12.55 -19.27 16.10
N GLY A 2 11.60 -19.99 16.75
CA GLY A 2 11.11 -19.67 18.08
C GLY A 2 10.10 -18.51 18.15
N VAL A 3 9.57 -18.07 17.01
CA VAL A 3 8.54 -17.03 16.95
C VAL A 3 7.17 -17.65 17.20
N GLY A 4 6.42 -17.12 18.19
CA GLY A 4 5.00 -17.45 18.39
C GLY A 4 4.16 -16.70 17.37
N LEU A 5 3.20 -17.39 16.72
CA LEU A 5 2.27 -16.80 15.77
C LEU A 5 0.86 -16.88 16.33
N GLN A 6 0.11 -15.77 16.24
CA GLN A 6 -1.32 -15.70 16.54
C GLN A 6 -2.06 -15.23 15.30
N PHE A 7 -2.83 -16.12 14.69
CA PHE A 7 -3.66 -15.82 13.53
C PHE A 7 -5.07 -15.43 13.97
N GLU A 8 -5.80 -14.76 13.07
CA GLU A 8 -7.19 -14.34 13.30
C GLU A 8 -7.39 -13.53 14.59
N THR A 9 -6.33 -12.79 14.98
CA THR A 9 -6.29 -11.99 16.20
C THR A 9 -6.12 -10.53 15.83
N GLU A 10 -7.15 -9.73 16.03
CA GLU A 10 -7.10 -8.28 15.86
C GLU A 10 -6.52 -7.62 17.12
N VAL A 11 -5.62 -6.66 16.92
CA VAL A 11 -5.04 -5.85 18.00
C VAL A 11 -5.76 -4.51 18.03
N ASP A 12 -6.57 -4.29 19.07
CA ASP A 12 -7.36 -3.05 19.23
C ASP A 12 -6.67 -1.99 20.09
N GLY A 13 -5.61 -2.36 20.81
CA GLY A 13 -4.85 -1.45 21.66
C GLY A 13 -3.54 -2.09 22.10
N LEU A 14 -2.66 -1.29 22.70
CA LEU A 14 -1.33 -1.73 23.14
C LEU A 14 -1.27 -2.12 24.61
N GLU A 15 -2.30 -1.87 25.39
CA GLU A 15 -2.35 -2.14 26.83
C GLU A 15 -2.01 -3.59 27.18
N PRO A 16 -2.51 -4.61 26.45
CA PRO A 16 -2.17 -6.01 26.72
C PRO A 16 -0.67 -6.33 26.52
N TYR A 17 0.03 -5.48 25.77
CA TYR A 17 1.44 -5.66 25.38
C TYR A 17 2.39 -4.69 26.08
N ALA A 18 1.90 -3.87 27.02
CA ALA A 18 2.70 -2.83 27.70
C ALA A 18 3.95 -3.38 28.40
N GLY A 19 3.96 -4.67 28.77
CA GLY A 19 5.13 -5.34 29.37
C GLY A 19 6.16 -5.86 28.37
N ALA A 20 5.97 -5.69 27.07
CA ALA A 20 6.96 -6.10 26.08
C ALA A 20 8.17 -5.17 26.08
N ASP A 21 9.35 -5.72 25.83
CA ASP A 21 10.58 -4.93 25.69
C ASP A 21 10.51 -3.99 24.49
N LEU A 22 9.88 -4.44 23.41
CA LEU A 22 9.65 -3.65 22.19
C LEU A 22 8.38 -4.12 21.50
N ILE A 23 7.57 -3.18 21.02
CA ILE A 23 6.40 -3.39 20.20
C ILE A 23 6.70 -2.83 18.82
N ILE A 24 6.68 -3.68 17.78
CA ILE A 24 6.88 -3.28 16.39
C ILE A 24 5.51 -3.25 15.70
N ALA A 25 5.02 -2.06 15.41
CA ALA A 25 3.77 -1.86 14.70
C ALA A 25 4.03 -1.82 13.18
N SER A 26 3.68 -2.91 12.52
CA SER A 26 3.74 -3.07 11.05
C SER A 26 2.34 -3.35 10.47
N ASP A 27 1.34 -2.64 11.01
CA ASP A 27 -0.08 -2.83 10.75
C ASP A 27 -0.60 -2.07 9.51
N GLY A 28 0.33 -1.62 8.65
CA GLY A 28 0.07 -1.14 7.31
C GLY A 28 -0.44 0.29 7.23
N ILE A 29 -0.88 0.67 6.02
CA ILE A 29 -1.25 2.05 5.68
C ILE A 29 -2.36 2.64 6.57
N ASN A 30 -3.26 1.80 7.06
CA ASN A 30 -4.36 2.18 7.96
C ASN A 30 -4.03 1.97 9.44
N SER A 31 -2.75 1.91 9.79
CA SER A 31 -2.24 1.61 11.13
C SER A 31 -3.11 2.14 12.26
N LYS A 32 -3.65 1.24 13.08
CA LYS A 32 -4.40 1.57 14.30
C LYS A 32 -3.46 2.13 15.37
N VAL A 33 -2.24 1.58 15.46
CA VAL A 33 -1.22 2.05 16.41
C VAL A 33 -0.83 3.49 16.14
N ARG A 34 -0.48 3.81 14.89
CA ARG A 34 -0.15 5.18 14.47
C ARG A 34 -1.30 6.13 14.76
N ASN A 35 -2.52 5.78 14.34
CA ASN A 35 -3.69 6.65 14.45
C ASN A 35 -4.12 6.83 15.92
N GLY A 36 -4.02 5.79 16.75
CA GLY A 36 -4.30 5.87 18.17
C GLY A 36 -3.31 6.74 18.96
N HIS A 37 -2.13 7.00 18.40
CA HIS A 37 -1.06 7.81 19.01
C HIS A 37 -0.63 8.95 18.07
N ALA A 38 -1.57 9.54 17.33
CA ALA A 38 -1.29 10.56 16.32
C ALA A 38 -0.56 11.79 16.88
N GLU A 39 -0.86 12.21 18.10
CA GLU A 39 -0.18 13.32 18.79
C GLU A 39 1.33 13.07 18.97
N VAL A 40 1.73 11.80 19.05
CA VAL A 40 3.12 11.39 19.24
C VAL A 40 3.82 11.20 17.91
N PHE A 41 3.24 10.37 17.03
CA PHE A 41 3.85 10.02 15.74
C PHE A 41 3.72 11.11 14.69
N LYS A 42 2.77 12.04 14.88
CA LYS A 42 2.49 13.20 14.01
C LYS A 42 2.47 12.82 12.52
N PRO A 43 1.55 11.94 12.11
CA PRO A 43 1.45 11.54 10.73
C PRO A 43 1.02 12.72 9.84
N ASP A 44 1.76 12.92 8.76
CA ASP A 44 1.33 13.69 7.60
C ASP A 44 0.73 12.73 6.58
N ILE A 45 -0.57 12.81 6.37
CA ILE A 45 -1.31 11.95 5.44
C ILE A 45 -1.84 12.84 4.31
N ASP A 46 -1.23 12.68 3.13
CA ASP A 46 -1.61 13.38 1.91
C ASP A 46 -2.36 12.44 0.97
N VAL A 47 -3.65 12.71 0.79
CA VAL A 47 -4.52 11.94 -0.12
C VAL A 47 -4.30 12.41 -1.54
N ARG A 48 -3.64 11.59 -2.36
CA ARG A 48 -3.38 11.91 -3.76
C ARG A 48 -4.67 11.98 -4.56
N SER A 49 -4.74 12.90 -5.51
CA SER A 49 -5.94 13.13 -6.32
C SER A 49 -6.20 12.06 -7.37
N ASN A 50 -5.16 11.38 -7.87
CA ASN A 50 -5.32 10.29 -8.83
C ASN A 50 -6.22 9.20 -8.27
N LYS A 51 -7.00 8.63 -9.18
CA LYS A 51 -7.88 7.49 -8.90
C LYS A 51 -7.26 6.22 -9.46
N PHE A 52 -7.31 5.14 -8.69
CA PHE A 52 -6.92 3.83 -9.16
C PHE A 52 -7.92 2.76 -8.76
N VAL A 53 -8.00 1.71 -9.57
CA VAL A 53 -8.74 0.49 -9.24
C VAL A 53 -7.81 -0.71 -9.40
N TRP A 54 -7.80 -1.57 -8.37
CA TRP A 54 -6.96 -2.76 -8.35
C TRP A 54 -7.76 -3.96 -8.86
N LEU A 55 -7.42 -4.40 -10.06
CA LEU A 55 -8.06 -5.52 -10.74
C LEU A 55 -7.03 -6.64 -10.96
N GLY A 56 -7.53 -7.78 -11.39
CA GLY A 56 -6.75 -8.92 -11.87
C GLY A 56 -7.21 -9.37 -13.25
N THR A 57 -6.43 -10.26 -13.88
CA THR A 57 -6.77 -10.91 -15.14
C THR A 57 -6.02 -12.23 -15.28
N HIS A 58 -6.58 -13.18 -16.03
CA HIS A 58 -5.86 -14.39 -16.46
C HIS A 58 -4.96 -14.15 -17.69
N LYS A 59 -4.91 -12.91 -18.24
CA LYS A 59 -3.83 -12.53 -19.14
C LYS A 59 -2.54 -12.44 -18.34
N THR A 60 -1.58 -13.30 -18.67
CA THR A 60 -0.24 -13.24 -18.05
C THR A 60 0.67 -12.24 -18.80
N PHE A 61 1.35 -11.41 -18.02
CA PHE A 61 2.34 -10.47 -18.52
C PHE A 61 3.74 -10.97 -18.12
N ASP A 62 4.63 -11.11 -19.09
CA ASP A 62 5.98 -11.68 -18.88
C ASP A 62 6.92 -10.77 -18.10
N ALA A 63 6.59 -9.48 -18.02
CA ALA A 63 7.36 -8.47 -17.30
C ALA A 63 6.43 -7.47 -16.63
N PHE A 64 6.97 -6.67 -15.72
CA PHE A 64 6.27 -5.51 -15.20
C PHE A 64 5.97 -4.55 -16.36
N THR A 65 4.69 -4.38 -16.69
CA THR A 65 4.22 -3.71 -17.91
C THR A 65 3.46 -2.45 -17.55
N PHE A 66 3.87 -1.34 -18.16
CA PHE A 66 3.11 -0.11 -18.15
C PHE A 66 2.41 0.07 -19.49
N ILE A 67 1.11 0.37 -19.46
CA ILE A 67 0.29 0.68 -20.60
C ILE A 67 -0.22 2.12 -20.43
N PHE A 68 -0.01 2.97 -21.42
CA PHE A 68 -0.51 4.34 -21.41
C PHE A 68 -1.42 4.55 -22.60
N GLU A 69 -2.66 4.99 -22.35
CA GLU A 69 -3.63 5.32 -23.38
C GLU A 69 -3.98 6.80 -23.32
N GLU A 70 -3.76 7.48 -24.43
CA GLU A 70 -4.30 8.81 -24.65
C GLU A 70 -5.70 8.70 -25.24
N THR A 71 -6.68 9.30 -24.57
CA THR A 71 -8.09 9.25 -24.96
C THR A 71 -8.66 10.66 -25.10
N GLU A 72 -9.84 10.80 -25.67
CA GLU A 72 -10.57 12.08 -25.71
C GLU A 72 -10.88 12.65 -24.31
N HIS A 73 -10.83 11.80 -23.27
CA HIS A 73 -11.08 12.18 -21.87
C HIS A 73 -9.80 12.47 -21.09
N GLY A 74 -8.62 12.25 -21.68
CA GLY A 74 -7.31 12.40 -21.08
C GLY A 74 -6.56 11.07 -20.96
N TRP A 75 -5.44 11.10 -20.26
CA TRP A 75 -4.59 9.93 -20.05
C TRP A 75 -5.17 8.98 -19.02
N ILE A 76 -5.13 7.68 -19.35
CA ILE A 76 -5.40 6.57 -18.44
C ILE A 76 -4.31 5.52 -18.62
N TRP A 77 -3.85 4.88 -17.54
CA TRP A 77 -2.74 3.96 -17.64
C TRP A 77 -2.92 2.74 -16.75
N VAL A 78 -2.14 1.71 -17.02
CA VAL A 78 -2.17 0.43 -16.33
C VAL A 78 -0.78 0.05 -15.85
N HIS A 79 -0.73 -0.52 -14.66
CA HIS A 79 0.40 -1.28 -14.13
C HIS A 79 -0.01 -2.75 -14.11
N ALA A 80 0.64 -3.59 -14.89
CA ALA A 80 0.32 -5.00 -14.96
C ALA A 80 1.58 -5.86 -14.74
N TYR A 81 1.45 -6.88 -13.92
CA TYR A 81 2.50 -7.85 -13.67
C TYR A 81 1.93 -9.17 -13.16
N LYS A 82 2.57 -10.26 -13.53
CA LYS A 82 2.21 -11.61 -13.11
C LYS A 82 2.58 -11.81 -11.63
N PHE A 83 1.66 -12.35 -10.83
CA PHE A 83 1.92 -12.66 -9.42
C PHE A 83 1.79 -14.15 -9.08
N ASP A 84 1.16 -14.95 -9.94
CA ASP A 84 1.17 -16.41 -9.85
C ASP A 84 1.22 -17.06 -11.25
N ALA A 85 1.00 -18.38 -11.33
CA ALA A 85 1.20 -19.15 -12.56
C ALA A 85 0.33 -18.68 -13.73
N ASP A 86 -0.90 -18.23 -13.47
CA ASP A 86 -1.94 -17.96 -14.47
C ASP A 86 -2.68 -16.63 -14.24
N THR A 87 -2.19 -15.78 -13.32
CA THR A 87 -2.87 -14.53 -12.95
C THR A 87 -1.90 -13.37 -12.88
N SER A 88 -2.35 -12.22 -13.39
CA SER A 88 -1.66 -10.95 -13.25
C SER A 88 -2.52 -9.92 -12.54
N THR A 89 -1.89 -9.01 -11.81
CA THR A 89 -2.53 -7.76 -11.42
C THR A 89 -2.75 -6.90 -12.65
N PHE A 90 -3.80 -6.08 -12.60
CA PHE A 90 -4.12 -5.11 -13.63
C PHE A 90 -4.67 -3.84 -12.94
N ILE A 91 -3.75 -2.96 -12.53
CA ILE A 91 -4.08 -1.75 -11.79
C ILE A 91 -4.29 -0.63 -12.78
N VAL A 92 -5.53 -0.14 -12.87
CA VAL A 92 -5.87 1.00 -13.74
C VAL A 92 -5.80 2.27 -12.93
N GLU A 93 -5.12 3.30 -13.45
CA GLU A 93 -4.96 4.59 -12.80
C GLU A 93 -5.21 5.73 -13.79
N CYS A 94 -5.79 6.83 -13.31
CA CYS A 94 -5.95 8.07 -14.07
C CYS A 94 -6.09 9.27 -13.13
N THR A 95 -6.03 10.47 -13.71
CA THR A 95 -6.35 11.70 -12.96
C THR A 95 -7.83 11.73 -12.57
N GLU A 96 -8.17 12.45 -11.52
CA GLU A 96 -9.56 12.61 -11.08
C GLU A 96 -10.44 13.23 -12.18
N ASP A 97 -9.91 14.15 -12.99
CA ASP A 97 -10.62 14.76 -14.09
C ASP A 97 -10.94 13.73 -15.19
N THR A 98 -9.96 12.94 -15.61
CA THR A 98 -10.14 11.83 -16.54
C THR A 98 -11.17 10.82 -16.02
N TRP A 99 -11.08 10.44 -14.75
CA TRP A 99 -12.02 9.53 -14.08
C TRP A 99 -13.47 10.02 -14.15
N ARG A 100 -13.69 11.32 -13.88
CA ARG A 100 -15.03 11.94 -13.98
C ARG A 100 -15.54 12.02 -15.42
N ARG A 101 -14.66 12.37 -16.38
CA ARG A 101 -15.05 12.46 -17.80
C ARG A 101 -15.44 11.10 -18.38
N PHE A 102 -14.81 10.01 -17.95
CA PHE A 102 -15.22 8.65 -18.28
C PHE A 102 -16.53 8.24 -17.58
N GLY A 103 -16.99 8.98 -16.59
CA GLY A 103 -18.18 8.66 -15.80
C GLY A 103 -17.97 7.53 -14.80
N PHE A 104 -16.72 7.18 -14.47
CA PHE A 104 -16.40 6.14 -13.49
C PHE A 104 -16.93 6.45 -12.08
N ASP A 105 -17.19 7.72 -11.78
CA ASP A 105 -17.82 8.18 -10.53
C ASP A 105 -19.25 7.68 -10.34
N ARG A 106 -19.90 7.25 -11.44
CA ARG A 106 -21.30 6.79 -11.48
C ARG A 106 -21.47 5.32 -11.77
N LEU A 107 -20.36 4.62 -12.05
CA LEU A 107 -20.35 3.21 -12.36
C LEU A 107 -20.17 2.36 -11.09
N ASP A 108 -20.88 1.26 -11.02
CA ASP A 108 -20.58 0.20 -10.07
C ASP A 108 -19.32 -0.58 -10.49
N GLN A 109 -18.92 -1.52 -9.66
CA GLN A 109 -17.71 -2.30 -9.89
C GLN A 109 -17.75 -3.10 -11.19
N GLU A 110 -18.88 -3.71 -11.52
CA GLU A 110 -19.03 -4.52 -12.74
C GLU A 110 -19.00 -3.67 -13.99
N ALA A 111 -19.70 -2.54 -14.00
CA ALA A 111 -19.67 -1.58 -15.08
C ALA A 111 -18.29 -0.93 -15.25
N THR A 112 -17.58 -0.68 -14.14
CA THR A 112 -16.18 -0.22 -14.15
C THR A 112 -15.28 -1.24 -14.85
N MET A 113 -15.36 -2.52 -14.47
CA MET A 113 -14.56 -3.58 -15.09
C MET A 113 -14.84 -3.69 -16.60
N ARG A 114 -16.12 -3.71 -17.01
CA ARG A 114 -16.48 -3.73 -18.44
C ARG A 114 -15.91 -2.54 -19.21
N ARG A 115 -15.98 -1.35 -18.64
CA ARG A 115 -15.40 -0.15 -19.27
C ARG A 115 -13.89 -0.24 -19.38
N CYS A 116 -13.21 -0.74 -18.39
CA CYS A 116 -11.75 -0.99 -18.45
C CYS A 116 -11.41 -2.08 -19.49
N GLU A 117 -12.20 -3.16 -19.58
CA GLU A 117 -12.03 -4.19 -20.61
C GLU A 117 -12.15 -3.61 -22.03
N GLU A 118 -13.11 -2.74 -22.27
CA GLU A 118 -13.28 -2.06 -23.57
C GLU A 118 -12.06 -1.17 -23.89
N LEU A 119 -11.61 -0.37 -22.94
CA LEU A 119 -10.48 0.54 -23.13
C LEU A 119 -9.16 -0.19 -23.40
N PHE A 120 -8.95 -1.31 -22.73
CA PHE A 120 -7.69 -2.05 -22.78
C PHE A 120 -7.79 -3.38 -23.55
N ALA A 121 -8.86 -3.58 -24.36
CA ALA A 121 -9.14 -4.83 -25.06
C ALA A 121 -7.95 -5.38 -25.85
N ARG A 122 -7.18 -4.50 -26.51
CA ARG A 122 -6.01 -4.89 -27.34
C ARG A 122 -4.86 -5.48 -26.54
N TYR A 123 -4.82 -5.28 -25.20
CA TYR A 123 -3.77 -5.80 -24.33
C TYR A 123 -4.21 -7.02 -23.54
N LEU A 124 -5.51 -7.24 -23.44
CA LEU A 124 -6.10 -8.34 -22.68
C LEU A 124 -6.20 -9.65 -23.45
N ASP A 125 -5.98 -9.65 -24.78
CA ASP A 125 -6.07 -10.83 -25.65
C ASP A 125 -7.36 -11.64 -25.45
N GLY A 126 -8.49 -10.96 -25.23
CA GLY A 126 -9.80 -11.58 -24.97
C GLY A 126 -10.02 -12.07 -23.51
N HIS A 127 -9.04 -11.92 -22.62
CA HIS A 127 -9.24 -12.21 -21.22
C HIS A 127 -10.09 -11.14 -20.53
N ARG A 128 -10.85 -11.58 -19.52
CA ARG A 128 -11.69 -10.70 -18.70
C ARG A 128 -10.88 -10.12 -17.54
N LEU A 129 -11.37 -9.00 -17.03
CA LEU A 129 -10.91 -8.45 -15.75
C LEU A 129 -11.70 -9.06 -14.60
N MET A 130 -11.08 -9.17 -13.45
CA MET A 130 -11.65 -9.69 -12.22
C MET A 130 -11.33 -8.77 -11.04
N SER A 131 -12.16 -8.78 -10.03
CA SER A 131 -11.91 -8.11 -8.76
C SER A 131 -12.11 -9.09 -7.61
N ASN A 132 -11.24 -9.02 -6.62
CA ASN A 132 -11.38 -9.73 -5.34
C ASN A 132 -12.05 -8.87 -4.26
N ALA A 133 -12.36 -7.62 -4.57
CA ALA A 133 -12.95 -6.70 -3.63
C ALA A 133 -14.46 -6.96 -3.50
N ALA A 134 -14.88 -7.53 -2.39
CA ALA A 134 -16.28 -7.58 -1.98
C ALA A 134 -16.70 -6.19 -1.47
N HIS A 135 -16.87 -5.21 -2.37
CA HIS A 135 -17.43 -3.92 -2.03
C HIS A 135 -18.93 -3.88 -2.36
N PRO A 136 -19.80 -4.00 -1.37
CA PRO A 136 -21.24 -4.05 -1.60
C PRO A 136 -21.86 -2.72 -2.03
N ARG A 137 -21.13 -1.59 -1.90
CA ARG A 137 -21.65 -0.25 -2.25
C ARG A 137 -20.53 0.70 -2.67
N GLY A 138 -20.70 1.37 -3.82
CA GLY A 138 -19.84 2.46 -4.28
C GLY A 138 -18.84 2.07 -5.37
N SER A 139 -18.05 3.05 -5.78
CA SER A 139 -16.99 2.87 -6.76
C SER A 139 -15.85 2.03 -6.17
N ALA A 140 -15.33 1.09 -6.95
CA ALA A 140 -14.13 0.33 -6.61
C ALA A 140 -12.85 1.20 -6.68
N TRP A 141 -12.96 2.44 -7.11
CA TRP A 141 -11.85 3.37 -7.26
C TRP A 141 -11.43 3.96 -5.92
N LEU A 142 -10.11 3.98 -5.71
CA LEU A 142 -9.45 4.45 -4.51
C LEU A 142 -8.54 5.64 -4.82
N ASN A 143 -8.17 6.38 -3.79
CA ASN A 143 -7.06 7.32 -3.82
C ASN A 143 -5.88 6.71 -3.05
N PHE A 144 -4.67 6.99 -3.52
CA PHE A 144 -3.47 6.62 -2.77
C PHE A 144 -3.24 7.61 -1.63
N ASN A 145 -2.98 7.07 -0.44
CA ASN A 145 -2.61 7.87 0.73
C ASN A 145 -1.09 7.83 0.90
N ARG A 146 -0.45 8.98 0.72
CA ARG A 146 0.94 9.13 1.13
C ARG A 146 0.96 9.35 2.64
N VAL A 147 1.61 8.47 3.35
CA VAL A 147 1.84 8.57 4.79
C VAL A 147 3.31 8.91 5.03
N SER A 148 3.57 9.85 5.93
CA SER A 148 4.90 10.16 6.44
C SER A 148 4.78 10.59 7.89
N CYS A 149 5.38 9.84 8.81
CA CYS A 149 5.38 10.19 10.23
C CYS A 149 6.60 11.05 10.57
N GLU A 150 6.40 12.13 11.36
CA GLU A 150 7.51 12.93 11.88
C GLU A 150 8.35 12.10 12.84
N ARG A 151 7.71 11.28 13.68
CA ARG A 151 8.34 10.39 14.64
C ARG A 151 7.90 8.95 14.35
N TRP A 152 8.87 8.02 14.38
CA TRP A 152 8.61 6.61 14.10
C TRP A 152 8.61 5.74 15.37
N PHE A 153 9.04 6.27 16.49
CA PHE A 153 9.08 5.55 17.77
C PHE A 153 8.62 6.41 18.94
N HIS A 154 8.13 5.75 19.97
CA HIS A 154 7.78 6.35 21.27
C HIS A 154 7.83 5.26 22.34
N ASP A 155 8.57 5.53 23.42
CA ASP A 155 8.82 4.57 24.51
C ASP A 155 9.33 3.22 23.98
N ASN A 156 8.51 2.16 24.09
CA ASN A 156 8.80 0.82 23.58
C ASN A 156 8.04 0.48 22.29
N VAL A 157 7.43 1.46 21.64
CA VAL A 157 6.67 1.26 20.40
C VAL A 157 7.43 1.86 19.21
N ILE A 158 7.53 1.12 18.10
CA ILE A 158 8.12 1.59 16.85
C ILE A 158 7.21 1.25 15.67
N LEU A 159 7.07 2.19 14.75
CA LEU A 159 6.38 1.99 13.47
C LEU A 159 7.36 1.47 12.42
N LEU A 160 6.88 0.57 11.54
CA LEU A 160 7.67 -0.03 10.48
C LEU A 160 6.84 -0.17 9.20
N GLY A 161 7.46 0.03 8.04
CA GLY A 161 6.80 -0.08 6.73
C GLY A 161 5.69 0.94 6.54
N ASP A 162 4.60 0.54 5.90
CA ASP A 162 3.48 1.44 5.58
C ASP A 162 2.80 2.07 6.82
N ALA A 163 3.05 1.55 8.01
CA ALA A 163 2.61 2.19 9.25
C ALA A 163 3.37 3.50 9.51
N ALA A 164 4.65 3.58 9.14
CA ALA A 164 5.52 4.73 9.33
C ALA A 164 5.55 5.66 8.11
N HIS A 165 5.71 5.08 6.92
CA HIS A 165 5.85 5.80 5.66
C HIS A 165 5.41 4.95 4.47
N THR A 166 4.91 5.58 3.39
CA THR A 166 4.47 4.87 2.21
C THR A 166 5.18 5.37 0.96
N ALA A 167 5.47 4.45 0.03
CA ALA A 167 5.83 4.77 -1.34
C ALA A 167 4.66 4.48 -2.27
N HIS A 168 4.51 5.26 -3.34
CA HIS A 168 3.46 5.03 -4.33
C HIS A 168 3.63 3.66 -5.00
N PHE A 169 2.54 2.90 -5.14
CA PHE A 169 2.58 1.52 -5.66
C PHE A 169 3.19 1.41 -7.07
N SER A 170 3.12 2.47 -7.88
CA SER A 170 3.70 2.50 -9.24
C SER A 170 5.22 2.33 -9.26
N ILE A 171 5.91 2.61 -8.16
CA ILE A 171 7.36 2.43 -8.04
C ILE A 171 7.71 0.95 -7.79
N GLY A 172 6.75 0.15 -7.28
CA GLY A 172 6.96 -1.27 -6.98
C GLY A 172 7.90 -1.53 -5.80
N SER A 173 8.16 -0.54 -4.94
CA SER A 173 9.18 -0.62 -3.90
C SER A 173 8.64 -0.73 -2.47
N GLY A 174 7.32 -0.65 -2.25
CA GLY A 174 6.76 -0.64 -0.89
C GLY A 174 7.19 -1.83 -0.04
N THR A 175 7.08 -3.06 -0.57
CA THR A 175 7.54 -4.27 0.12
C THR A 175 9.05 -4.27 0.38
N LYS A 176 9.85 -3.82 -0.62
CA LYS A 176 11.30 -3.69 -0.47
C LYS A 176 11.64 -2.75 0.68
N LEU A 177 11.03 -1.57 0.73
CA LEU A 177 11.24 -0.59 1.79
C LEU A 177 10.89 -1.16 3.17
N ALA A 178 9.77 -1.87 3.30
CA ALA A 178 9.39 -2.49 4.56
C ALA A 178 10.39 -3.58 5.02
N PHE A 179 10.97 -4.36 4.08
CA PHE A 179 12.04 -5.30 4.42
C PHE A 179 13.34 -4.58 4.81
N GLU A 180 13.70 -3.51 4.15
CA GLU A 180 14.86 -2.69 4.52
C GLU A 180 14.68 -2.08 5.90
N ASP A 181 13.49 -1.56 6.22
CA ASP A 181 13.15 -1.11 7.56
C ASP A 181 13.39 -2.21 8.61
N ALA A 182 12.93 -3.43 8.34
CA ALA A 182 13.09 -4.55 9.27
C ALA A 182 14.57 -4.95 9.44
N ILE A 183 15.36 -4.94 8.35
CA ILE A 183 16.79 -5.26 8.36
C ILE A 183 17.55 -4.21 9.17
N ASP A 184 17.30 -2.93 8.92
CA ASP A 184 18.01 -1.83 9.58
C ASP A 184 17.63 -1.75 11.07
N LEU A 185 16.34 -1.94 11.41
CA LEU A 185 15.91 -2.04 12.79
C LEU A 185 16.63 -3.20 13.51
N ALA A 186 16.69 -4.38 12.91
CA ALA A 186 17.38 -5.51 13.47
C ALA A 186 18.89 -5.22 13.65
N ALA A 187 19.53 -4.56 12.69
CA ALA A 187 20.95 -4.21 12.76
C ALA A 187 21.26 -3.25 13.91
N VAL A 188 20.48 -2.18 14.08
CA VAL A 188 20.70 -1.24 15.19
C VAL A 188 20.42 -1.87 16.55
N LEU A 189 19.41 -2.74 16.66
CA LEU A 189 19.14 -3.47 17.92
C LEU A 189 20.25 -4.47 18.28
N HIS A 190 20.95 -5.04 17.29
CA HIS A 190 22.08 -5.96 17.49
C HIS A 190 23.43 -5.25 17.67
N SER A 191 23.49 -3.93 17.52
CA SER A 191 24.75 -3.16 17.61
C SER A 191 25.34 -3.05 19.03
N GLY A 192 24.64 -3.56 20.05
CA GLY A 192 25.01 -3.42 21.45
C GLY A 192 24.62 -2.08 22.09
N LYS A 193 23.93 -1.22 21.35
CA LYS A 193 23.33 0.04 21.86
C LYS A 193 22.08 -0.27 22.65
N ASP A 194 21.80 0.56 23.66
CA ASP A 194 20.50 0.51 24.31
C ASP A 194 19.38 1.01 23.37
N ARG A 195 18.15 0.72 23.72
CA ARG A 195 16.98 1.10 22.92
C ARG A 195 16.87 2.61 22.70
N ALA A 196 17.24 3.40 23.70
CA ALA A 196 17.16 4.86 23.62
C ALA A 196 18.14 5.46 22.58
N GLN A 197 19.20 4.72 22.25
CA GLN A 197 20.15 5.08 21.20
C GLN A 197 19.80 4.42 19.85
N ALA A 198 19.35 3.18 19.87
CA ALA A 198 19.07 2.40 18.66
C ALA A 198 17.88 2.94 17.86
N LEU A 199 16.78 3.30 18.53
CA LEU A 199 15.56 3.73 17.82
C LEU A 199 15.71 5.09 17.11
N PRO A 200 16.34 6.13 17.70
CA PRO A 200 16.64 7.35 16.97
C PRO A 200 17.55 7.12 15.74
N GLU A 201 18.58 6.29 15.88
CA GLU A 201 19.48 5.95 14.77
C GLU A 201 18.75 5.25 13.63
N TYR A 202 17.91 4.28 13.93
CA TYR A 202 17.05 3.63 12.95
C TYR A 202 16.19 4.65 12.20
N GLN A 203 15.48 5.52 12.91
CA GLN A 203 14.64 6.54 12.28
C GLN A 203 15.46 7.48 11.39
N GLU A 204 16.64 7.90 11.82
CA GLU A 204 17.51 8.79 11.03
C GLU A 204 17.97 8.10 9.75
N MET A 205 18.41 6.84 9.84
CA MET A 205 18.83 6.06 8.67
C MET A 205 17.71 5.93 7.64
N ARG A 206 16.49 5.62 8.08
CA ARG A 206 15.38 5.31 7.17
C ARG A 206 14.64 6.53 6.63
N ARG A 207 14.74 7.69 7.26
CA ARG A 207 14.12 8.93 6.77
C ARG A 207 14.89 9.59 5.63
N LEU A 208 16.14 9.22 5.41
CA LEU A 208 17.00 9.80 4.37
C LEU A 208 16.83 9.07 3.01
N GLU A 209 16.11 7.98 2.95
CA GLU A 209 15.84 7.22 1.74
C GLU A 209 14.37 7.40 1.27
#